data_9beee120796e45165e7f1234247935ad
#
_entry.id   9beee120796e45165e7f1234247935ad
#
_cell.length_a   1.000
_cell.length_b   1.000
_cell.length_c   1.000
_cell.angle_alpha   90.00
_cell.angle_beta   90.00
_cell.angle_gamma   90.00
#
_symmetry.space_group_name_H-M   'P 1'
#
loop_
_entity.id
_entity.type
_entity.pdbx_description
1 polymer ?
#
loop_
_entity_poly.entity_id
_entity_poly.type
_entity_poly.pdbx_seq_one_letter_code
_entity_poly.pdbx_strand_id
1 'polypeptide(L)'
;MDELVYMNTMYDLMRTPEGLSPIERLLNVFESHEAKEEKSIEIYKKTLSEVAHPMTRFLLQMIVSDEEKHRAVIHAMATTLKGSLNWTKPAGSLEGRGSAADVSGKLRAATDEFIRIEREGISEYKTLLEESSGYYHGLFKVLIESMRRDSEKHVELLEFLRQSLAAD
;
A
#
# COMPACT_ATOMS: atom_id res chain seq x y z
N MET A 1 -25.32 -28.41 -6.34
CA MET A 1 -25.69 -27.22 -5.52
C MET A 1 -24.91 -26.09 -6.13
N ASP A 2 -25.62 -25.09 -6.62
CA ASP A 2 -25.02 -24.00 -7.42
C ASP A 2 -24.04 -23.20 -6.54
N GLU A 3 -22.84 -22.93 -7.03
CA GLU A 3 -21.76 -22.23 -6.30
C GLU A 3 -22.23 -20.87 -5.79
N LEU A 4 -23.11 -20.22 -6.54
CA LEU A 4 -23.78 -18.98 -6.18
C LEU A 4 -24.72 -19.12 -4.97
N VAL A 5 -25.42 -20.25 -4.84
CA VAL A 5 -26.30 -20.54 -3.71
C VAL A 5 -25.47 -20.83 -2.46
N TYR A 6 -24.34 -21.53 -2.62
CA TYR A 6 -23.42 -21.77 -1.51
C TYR A 6 -22.78 -20.51 -0.99
N MET A 7 -22.33 -19.61 -1.86
CA MET A 7 -21.77 -18.30 -1.48
C MET A 7 -22.81 -17.43 -0.76
N ASN A 8 -24.05 -17.34 -1.26
CA ASN A 8 -25.10 -16.55 -0.61
C ASN A 8 -25.48 -17.14 0.76
N THR A 9 -25.52 -18.47 0.89
CA THR A 9 -25.81 -19.11 2.19
C THR A 9 -24.68 -18.91 3.18
N MET A 10 -23.41 -18.95 2.76
CA MET A 10 -22.26 -18.60 3.60
C MET A 10 -22.29 -17.12 4.03
N TYR A 11 -22.71 -16.21 3.14
CA TYR A 11 -22.87 -14.79 3.46
C TYR A 11 -23.91 -14.54 4.55
N ASP A 12 -25.06 -15.22 4.47
CA ASP A 12 -26.14 -15.10 5.47
C ASP A 12 -25.75 -15.73 6.84
N LEU A 13 -24.99 -16.82 6.84
CA LEU A 13 -24.50 -17.46 8.06
C LEU A 13 -23.40 -16.63 8.77
N MET A 14 -22.73 -15.72 8.05
CA MET A 14 -21.69 -14.84 8.60
C MET A 14 -22.22 -13.47 9.03
N ARG A 15 -23.54 -13.21 8.93
CA ARG A 15 -24.15 -11.99 9.50
C ARG A 15 -24.06 -12.00 11.01
N THR A 16 -23.48 -10.93 11.55
CA THR A 16 -23.50 -10.70 13.00
C THR A 16 -24.88 -10.23 13.46
N PRO A 17 -25.15 -10.22 14.77
CA PRO A 17 -26.36 -9.64 15.34
C PRO A 17 -26.64 -8.19 14.90
N GLU A 18 -25.63 -7.47 14.44
CA GLU A 18 -25.72 -6.10 13.91
C GLU A 18 -26.11 -6.05 12.42
N GLY A 19 -26.32 -7.19 11.78
CA GLY A 19 -26.85 -7.28 10.41
C GLY A 19 -25.84 -7.00 9.29
N LEU A 20 -24.56 -6.70 9.58
CA LEU A 20 -23.53 -6.42 8.59
C LEU A 20 -22.78 -7.69 8.18
N SER A 21 -22.56 -7.87 6.89
CA SER A 21 -21.65 -8.91 6.37
C SER A 21 -20.18 -8.62 6.75
N PRO A 22 -19.28 -9.62 6.69
CA PRO A 22 -17.85 -9.42 6.93
C PRO A 22 -17.22 -8.34 6.02
N ILE A 23 -17.65 -8.26 4.75
CA ILE A 23 -17.16 -7.27 3.79
C ILE A 23 -17.64 -5.87 4.17
N GLU A 24 -18.91 -5.70 4.56
CA GLU A 24 -19.45 -4.40 5.00
C GLU A 24 -18.74 -3.90 6.27
N ARG A 25 -18.42 -4.80 7.21
CA ARG A 25 -17.62 -4.43 8.38
C ARG A 25 -16.21 -3.98 8.00
N LEU A 26 -15.55 -4.74 7.13
CA LEU A 26 -14.21 -4.40 6.67
C LEU A 26 -14.21 -3.06 5.91
N LEU A 27 -15.22 -2.83 5.08
CA LEU A 27 -15.41 -1.57 4.37
C LEU A 27 -15.55 -0.40 5.35
N ASN A 28 -16.40 -0.53 6.38
CA ASN A 28 -16.57 0.50 7.40
C ASN A 28 -15.24 0.80 8.15
N VAL A 29 -14.43 -0.24 8.40
CA VAL A 29 -13.09 -0.06 9.01
C VAL A 29 -12.18 0.75 8.08
N PHE A 30 -12.14 0.42 6.80
CA PHE A 30 -11.31 1.15 5.83
C PHE A 30 -11.76 2.60 5.65
N GLU A 31 -13.06 2.86 5.54
CA GLU A 31 -13.60 4.23 5.44
C GLU A 31 -13.29 5.06 6.70
N SER A 32 -13.45 4.45 7.87
CA SER A 32 -13.08 5.09 9.13
C SER A 32 -11.58 5.39 9.22
N HIS A 33 -10.75 4.48 8.71
CA HIS A 33 -9.30 4.67 8.69
C HIS A 33 -8.90 5.75 7.69
N GLU A 34 -9.47 5.74 6.49
CA GLU A 34 -9.24 6.78 5.46
C GLU A 34 -9.55 8.19 6.01
N ALA A 35 -10.66 8.34 6.73
CA ALA A 35 -11.02 9.62 7.36
C ALA A 35 -10.03 10.05 8.46
N LYS A 36 -9.44 9.10 9.18
CA LYS A 36 -8.39 9.40 10.19
C LYS A 36 -7.08 9.83 9.52
N GLU A 37 -6.67 9.14 8.46
CA GLU A 37 -5.50 9.51 7.65
C GLU A 37 -5.64 10.93 7.09
N GLU A 38 -6.79 11.26 6.50
CA GLU A 38 -7.07 12.60 5.98
C GLU A 38 -6.89 13.68 7.05
N LYS A 39 -7.47 13.45 8.23
CA LYS A 39 -7.32 14.37 9.37
C LYS A 39 -5.88 14.48 9.85
N SER A 40 -5.14 13.39 9.90
CA SER A 40 -3.71 13.38 10.25
C SER A 40 -2.90 14.19 9.27
N ILE A 41 -3.12 14.00 7.97
CA ILE A 41 -2.46 14.76 6.90
C ILE A 41 -2.72 16.26 7.04
N GLU A 42 -3.96 16.68 7.34
CA GLU A 42 -4.30 18.09 7.57
C GLU A 42 -3.51 18.69 8.75
N ILE A 43 -3.41 17.95 9.87
CA ILE A 43 -2.67 18.38 11.05
C ILE A 43 -1.17 18.52 10.72
N TYR A 44 -0.58 17.51 10.04
CA TYR A 44 0.82 17.57 9.65
C TYR A 44 1.10 18.72 8.67
N LYS A 45 0.26 18.94 7.67
CA LYS A 45 0.38 20.06 6.72
C LYS A 45 0.29 21.41 7.40
N LYS A 46 -0.63 21.56 8.35
CA LYS A 46 -0.74 22.77 9.16
C LYS A 46 0.54 23.01 9.97
N THR A 47 1.00 22.01 10.71
CA THR A 47 2.25 22.08 11.47
C THR A 47 3.44 22.42 10.57
N LEU A 48 3.52 21.78 9.39
CA LEU A 48 4.57 22.03 8.40
C LEU A 48 4.60 23.49 7.93
N SER A 49 3.44 24.15 7.83
CA SER A 49 3.37 25.57 7.45
C SER A 49 3.90 26.51 8.52
N GLU A 50 3.88 26.10 9.77
CA GLU A 50 4.27 26.91 10.94
C GLU A 50 5.74 26.68 11.36
N VAL A 51 6.35 25.56 10.95
CA VAL A 51 7.71 25.19 11.33
C VAL A 51 8.75 25.85 10.43
N ALA A 52 9.68 26.57 11.03
CA ALA A 52 10.79 27.24 10.34
C ALA A 52 12.06 26.36 10.26
N HIS A 53 12.27 25.45 11.20
CA HIS A 53 13.50 24.65 11.29
C HIS A 53 13.63 23.68 10.10
N PRO A 54 14.69 23.76 9.26
CA PRO A 54 14.77 23.00 7.99
C PRO A 54 14.69 21.47 8.15
N MET A 55 15.37 20.92 9.17
CA MET A 55 15.37 19.48 9.45
C MET A 55 13.96 19.00 9.85
N THR A 56 13.27 19.74 10.71
CA THR A 56 11.91 19.40 11.14
C THR A 56 10.95 19.47 9.96
N ARG A 57 11.07 20.49 9.11
CA ARG A 57 10.28 20.58 7.86
C ARG A 57 10.50 19.38 6.96
N PHE A 58 11.75 18.99 6.73
CA PHE A 58 12.10 17.85 5.91
C PHE A 58 11.46 16.54 6.43
N LEU A 59 11.60 16.26 7.73
CA LEU A 59 11.04 15.06 8.34
C LEU A 59 9.50 15.04 8.30
N LEU A 60 8.85 16.17 8.59
CA LEU A 60 7.39 16.28 8.51
C LEU A 60 6.91 16.12 7.06
N GLN A 61 7.65 16.64 6.08
CA GLN A 61 7.31 16.47 4.67
C GLN A 61 7.38 15.01 4.23
N MET A 62 8.36 14.24 4.71
CA MET A 62 8.43 12.80 4.47
C MET A 62 7.20 12.10 5.06
N ILE A 63 6.85 12.39 6.32
CA ILE A 63 5.67 11.80 6.97
C ILE A 63 4.40 12.11 6.18
N VAL A 64 4.18 13.37 5.79
CA VAL A 64 3.01 13.75 4.96
C VAL A 64 2.95 12.95 3.66
N SER A 65 4.09 12.77 2.99
CA SER A 65 4.15 12.00 1.75
C SER A 65 3.77 10.53 1.98
N ASP A 66 4.17 9.94 3.09
CA ASP A 66 3.85 8.55 3.42
C ASP A 66 2.37 8.39 3.81
N GLU A 67 1.81 9.29 4.59
CA GLU A 67 0.39 9.30 4.95
C GLU A 67 -0.51 9.46 3.70
N GLU A 68 -0.11 10.30 2.73
CA GLU A 68 -0.83 10.42 1.45
C GLU A 68 -0.83 9.11 0.65
N LYS A 69 0.28 8.36 0.66
CA LYS A 69 0.37 7.02 0.05
C LYS A 69 -0.52 6.00 0.79
N HIS A 70 -0.48 5.98 2.12
CA HIS A 70 -1.32 5.10 2.95
C HIS A 70 -2.79 5.34 2.66
N ARG A 71 -3.24 6.61 2.68
CA ARG A 71 -4.61 6.98 2.35
C ARG A 71 -5.01 6.51 0.95
N ALA A 72 -4.14 6.67 -0.05
CA ALA A 72 -4.42 6.22 -1.41
C ALA A 72 -4.61 4.69 -1.50
N VAL A 73 -3.81 3.92 -0.76
CA VAL A 73 -3.92 2.45 -0.71
C VAL A 73 -5.22 2.04 -0.01
N ILE A 74 -5.56 2.62 1.14
CA ILE A 74 -6.81 2.35 1.86
C ILE A 74 -8.03 2.70 0.98
N HIS A 75 -8.00 3.85 0.29
CA HIS A 75 -9.04 4.25 -0.65
C HIS A 75 -9.23 3.22 -1.77
N ALA A 76 -8.15 2.73 -2.37
CA ALA A 76 -8.22 1.73 -3.44
C ALA A 76 -8.81 0.40 -2.93
N MET A 77 -8.46 -0.04 -1.72
CA MET A 77 -9.01 -1.24 -1.09
C MET A 77 -10.51 -1.07 -0.78
N ALA A 78 -10.91 0.05 -0.18
CA ALA A 78 -12.33 0.37 0.09
C ALA A 78 -13.14 0.41 -1.19
N THR A 79 -12.62 1.05 -2.24
CA THR A 79 -13.26 1.14 -3.56
C THR A 79 -13.43 -0.25 -4.20
N THR A 80 -12.45 -1.13 -4.06
CA THR A 80 -12.51 -2.52 -4.56
C THR A 80 -13.62 -3.30 -3.84
N LEU A 81 -13.73 -3.17 -2.50
CA LEU A 81 -14.79 -3.81 -1.72
C LEU A 81 -16.18 -3.28 -2.09
N LYS A 82 -16.32 -1.95 -2.29
CA LYS A 82 -17.58 -1.35 -2.78
C LYS A 82 -18.00 -1.94 -4.13
N GLY A 83 -17.04 -2.13 -5.03
CA GLY A 83 -17.29 -2.75 -6.32
C GLY A 83 -17.83 -4.18 -6.18
N SER A 84 -17.24 -4.97 -5.29
CA SER A 84 -17.68 -6.34 -5.01
C SER A 84 -19.09 -6.39 -4.44
N LEU A 85 -19.45 -5.47 -3.53
CA LEU A 85 -20.79 -5.39 -2.94
C LEU A 85 -21.86 -4.99 -3.96
N ASN A 86 -21.53 -4.13 -4.91
CA ASN A 86 -22.48 -3.55 -5.87
C ASN A 86 -22.45 -4.23 -7.25
N TRP A 87 -21.65 -5.28 -7.43
CA TRP A 87 -21.42 -5.92 -8.74
C TRP A 87 -20.96 -4.93 -9.83
N THR A 88 -20.26 -3.89 -9.41
CA THR A 88 -19.70 -2.85 -10.29
C THR A 88 -18.18 -2.84 -10.19
N LYS A 89 -17.52 -2.31 -11.22
CA LYS A 89 -16.09 -2.03 -11.18
C LYS A 89 -15.88 -0.51 -11.13
N PRO A 90 -15.90 0.11 -9.95
CA PRO A 90 -15.75 1.55 -9.84
C PRO A 90 -14.36 2.00 -10.32
N ALA A 91 -14.29 3.24 -10.80
CA ALA A 91 -13.01 3.84 -11.16
C ALA A 91 -12.07 3.83 -9.95
N GLY A 92 -10.84 3.38 -10.13
CA GLY A 92 -9.84 3.26 -9.06
C GLY A 92 -9.83 1.93 -8.31
N SER A 93 -10.77 0.97 -8.61
CA SER A 93 -10.69 -0.37 -8.03
C SER A 93 -9.43 -1.10 -8.52
N LEU A 94 -8.93 -2.03 -7.70
CA LEU A 94 -7.77 -2.86 -8.03
C LEU A 94 -8.14 -3.99 -9.01
N GLU A 95 -9.43 -4.32 -9.14
CA GLU A 95 -9.93 -5.35 -10.04
C GLU A 95 -9.87 -4.93 -11.51
N GLY A 96 -9.62 -5.90 -12.39
CA GLY A 96 -9.67 -5.72 -13.84
C GLY A 96 -8.53 -4.92 -14.46
N ARG A 97 -7.49 -4.61 -13.69
CA ARG A 97 -6.25 -3.99 -14.22
C ARG A 97 -5.28 -5.02 -14.83
N GLY A 98 -5.64 -6.29 -14.86
CA GLY A 98 -4.77 -7.41 -15.19
C GLY A 98 -5.04 -8.12 -16.52
N SER A 99 -5.83 -7.58 -17.45
CA SER A 99 -6.05 -8.27 -18.74
C SER A 99 -5.41 -7.52 -19.91
N ALA A 100 -4.16 -7.86 -20.20
CA ALA A 100 -3.56 -7.61 -21.51
C ALA A 100 -2.53 -8.72 -21.78
N ALA A 101 -3.00 -9.82 -22.35
CA ALA A 101 -2.18 -10.99 -22.70
C ALA A 101 -0.98 -10.67 -23.63
N ASP A 102 -1.00 -9.53 -24.30
CA ASP A 102 0.04 -9.13 -25.26
C ASP A 102 1.23 -8.34 -24.63
N VAL A 103 1.14 -8.01 -23.34
CA VAL A 103 2.19 -7.25 -22.63
C VAL A 103 3.02 -8.15 -21.70
N SER A 104 2.60 -9.42 -21.51
CA SER A 104 3.08 -10.27 -20.41
C SER A 104 4.59 -10.55 -20.44
N GLY A 105 5.18 -10.84 -21.59
CA GLY A 105 6.61 -11.21 -21.66
C GLY A 105 7.56 -10.06 -21.34
N LYS A 106 7.32 -8.87 -21.89
CA LYS A 106 8.14 -7.67 -21.64
C LYS A 106 7.96 -7.17 -20.18
N LEU A 107 6.72 -7.19 -19.69
CA LEU A 107 6.41 -6.76 -18.32
C LEU A 107 7.04 -7.73 -17.31
N ARG A 108 7.01 -9.04 -17.58
CA ARG A 108 7.65 -10.04 -16.74
C ARG A 108 9.15 -9.84 -16.64
N ALA A 109 9.83 -9.66 -17.79
CA ALA A 109 11.27 -9.38 -17.82
C ALA A 109 11.63 -8.07 -17.07
N ALA A 110 10.82 -7.01 -17.25
CA ALA A 110 10.99 -5.77 -16.51
C ALA A 110 10.79 -5.95 -15.00
N THR A 111 9.79 -6.74 -14.59
CA THR A 111 9.52 -7.04 -13.17
C THR A 111 10.69 -7.80 -12.54
N ASP A 112 11.26 -8.80 -13.23
CA ASP A 112 12.44 -9.53 -12.75
C ASP A 112 13.65 -8.60 -12.59
N GLU A 113 13.86 -7.69 -13.52
CA GLU A 113 14.92 -6.68 -13.45
C GLU A 113 14.69 -5.70 -12.30
N PHE A 114 13.48 -5.23 -12.07
CA PHE A 114 13.17 -4.36 -10.92
C PHE A 114 13.40 -5.06 -9.59
N ILE A 115 13.02 -6.33 -9.46
CA ILE A 115 13.32 -7.13 -8.26
C ILE A 115 14.83 -7.21 -8.02
N ARG A 116 15.64 -7.38 -9.08
CA ARG A 116 17.09 -7.41 -8.98
C ARG A 116 17.64 -6.08 -8.48
N ILE A 117 17.19 -4.96 -9.06
CA ILE A 117 17.60 -3.59 -8.68
C ILE A 117 17.27 -3.31 -7.21
N GLU A 118 16.06 -3.62 -6.77
CA GLU A 118 15.64 -3.40 -5.38
C GLU A 118 16.48 -4.23 -4.40
N ARG A 119 16.78 -5.49 -4.73
CA ARG A 119 17.64 -6.35 -3.89
C ARG A 119 19.07 -5.86 -3.82
N GLU A 120 19.61 -5.31 -4.90
CA GLU A 120 20.93 -4.66 -4.90
C GLU A 120 20.89 -3.43 -4.00
N GLY A 121 19.88 -2.57 -4.12
CA GLY A 121 19.68 -1.41 -3.26
C GLY A 121 19.59 -1.79 -1.77
N ILE A 122 18.88 -2.86 -1.42
CA ILE A 122 18.82 -3.38 -0.03
C ILE A 122 20.21 -3.74 0.47
N SER A 123 21.04 -4.36 -0.37
CA SER A 123 22.44 -4.71 0.00
C SER A 123 23.30 -3.46 0.19
N GLU A 124 23.15 -2.46 -0.68
CA GLU A 124 23.86 -1.18 -0.57
C GLU A 124 23.46 -0.43 0.70
N TYR A 125 22.16 -0.39 1.04
CA TYR A 125 21.68 0.23 2.28
C TYR A 125 22.27 -0.42 3.55
N LYS A 126 22.51 -1.74 3.55
CA LYS A 126 23.18 -2.42 4.68
C LYS A 126 24.60 -1.89 4.87
N THR A 127 25.35 -1.74 3.79
CA THR A 127 26.70 -1.15 3.82
C THR A 127 26.66 0.30 4.29
N LEU A 128 25.74 1.10 3.76
CA LEU A 128 25.56 2.50 4.17
C LEU A 128 25.17 2.65 5.65
N LEU A 129 24.38 1.72 6.18
CA LEU A 129 24.03 1.69 7.61
C LEU A 129 25.26 1.49 8.50
N GLU A 130 26.19 0.62 8.11
CA GLU A 130 27.43 0.38 8.82
C GLU A 130 28.35 1.61 8.78
N GLU A 131 28.50 2.22 7.62
CA GLU A 131 29.37 3.38 7.39
C GLU A 131 28.81 4.69 8.00
N SER A 132 27.50 4.83 8.05
CA SER A 132 26.84 6.06 8.52
C SER A 132 26.49 6.07 9.99
N SER A 133 26.83 5.02 10.75
CA SER A 133 26.48 4.91 12.16
C SER A 133 27.20 5.99 12.97
N GLY A 134 26.44 6.97 13.48
CA GLY A 134 26.99 8.08 14.28
C GLY A 134 26.90 9.46 13.61
N TYR A 135 26.68 9.51 12.30
CA TYR A 135 26.52 10.79 11.62
C TYR A 135 25.17 11.43 11.99
N TYR A 136 25.19 12.76 12.23
CA TYR A 136 24.04 13.56 12.59
C TYR A 136 23.20 12.97 13.73
N HIS A 137 23.89 12.55 14.81
CA HIS A 137 23.24 11.96 16.00
C HIS A 137 22.30 10.76 15.67
N GLY A 138 22.67 9.98 14.66
CA GLY A 138 21.92 8.80 14.24
C GLY A 138 20.79 9.06 13.24
N LEU A 139 20.56 10.30 12.80
CA LEU A 139 19.53 10.61 11.81
C LEU A 139 19.74 9.85 10.51
N PHE A 140 20.98 9.77 9.99
CA PHE A 140 21.27 9.04 8.76
C PHE A 140 20.91 7.57 8.86
N LYS A 141 21.20 6.94 10.00
CA LYS A 141 20.77 5.56 10.26
C LYS A 141 19.25 5.40 10.12
N VAL A 142 18.46 6.29 10.71
CA VAL A 142 16.99 6.23 10.65
C VAL A 142 16.49 6.38 9.21
N LEU A 143 17.04 7.34 8.45
CA LEU A 143 16.65 7.59 7.06
C LEU A 143 17.02 6.42 6.14
N ILE A 144 18.23 5.89 6.25
CA ILE A 144 18.69 4.76 5.44
C ILE A 144 17.89 3.50 5.77
N GLU A 145 17.60 3.26 7.04
CA GLU A 145 16.76 2.13 7.46
C GLU A 145 15.33 2.25 6.92
N SER A 146 14.77 3.46 6.85
CA SER A 146 13.47 3.70 6.22
C SER A 146 13.50 3.35 4.73
N MET A 147 14.50 3.85 3.99
CA MET A 147 14.67 3.53 2.55
C MET A 147 14.86 2.03 2.31
N ARG A 148 15.63 1.34 3.16
CA ARG A 148 15.82 -0.10 3.07
C ARG A 148 14.49 -0.87 3.20
N ARG A 149 13.64 -0.47 4.16
CA ARG A 149 12.30 -1.07 4.35
C ARG A 149 11.37 -0.79 3.18
N ASP A 150 11.46 0.39 2.57
CA ASP A 150 10.70 0.69 1.35
C ASP A 150 11.11 -0.21 0.20
N SER A 151 12.42 -0.44 -0.01
CA SER A 151 12.89 -1.38 -1.03
C SER A 151 12.47 -2.83 -0.74
N GLU A 152 12.45 -3.27 0.53
CA GLU A 152 11.92 -4.58 0.91
C GLU A 152 10.43 -4.70 0.56
N LYS A 153 9.62 -3.69 0.87
CA LYS A 153 8.20 -3.62 0.46
C LYS A 153 8.04 -3.64 -1.06
N HIS A 154 8.90 -2.94 -1.81
CA HIS A 154 8.87 -2.96 -3.27
C HIS A 154 9.15 -4.36 -3.82
N VAL A 155 10.12 -5.09 -3.26
CA VAL A 155 10.37 -6.49 -3.64
C VAL A 155 9.12 -7.34 -3.44
N GLU A 156 8.45 -7.24 -2.29
CA GLU A 156 7.21 -7.99 -2.02
C GLU A 156 6.11 -7.68 -3.04
N LEU A 157 5.89 -6.41 -3.36
CA LEU A 157 4.90 -5.99 -4.37
C LEU A 157 5.25 -6.49 -5.77
N LEU A 158 6.52 -6.44 -6.16
CA LEU A 158 7.00 -6.91 -7.45
C LEU A 158 6.93 -8.45 -7.54
N GLU A 159 7.20 -9.17 -6.48
CA GLU A 159 7.04 -10.63 -6.42
C GLU A 159 5.57 -11.04 -6.55
N PHE A 160 4.65 -10.32 -5.91
CA PHE A 160 3.21 -10.52 -6.10
C PHE A 160 2.81 -10.26 -7.56
N LEU A 161 3.27 -9.16 -8.16
CA LEU A 161 3.04 -8.86 -9.57
C LEU A 161 3.56 -9.98 -10.48
N ARG A 162 4.79 -10.46 -10.24
CA ARG A 162 5.40 -11.56 -11.00
C ARG A 162 4.58 -12.84 -10.94
N GLN A 163 4.05 -13.19 -9.77
CA GLN A 163 3.18 -14.35 -9.58
C GLN A 163 1.86 -14.19 -10.35
N SER A 164 1.25 -13.00 -10.28
CA SER A 164 0.02 -12.68 -11.00
C SER A 164 0.18 -12.78 -12.52
N LEU A 165 1.34 -12.33 -13.05
CA LEU A 165 1.69 -12.44 -14.47
C LEU A 165 2.04 -13.88 -14.92
N ALA A 166 2.21 -14.82 -14.00
CA ALA A 166 2.48 -16.21 -14.30
C ALA A 166 1.21 -17.08 -14.30
N ALA A 167 0.12 -16.59 -13.70
CA ALA A 167 -1.14 -17.29 -13.58
C ALA A 167 -2.09 -17.08 -14.79
N ASP A 168 -1.77 -16.10 -15.65
CA ASP A 168 -2.45 -15.80 -16.93
C ASP A 168 -1.71 -16.48 -18.08
#